data_77fcf57eb32c13cb3ca882550d635427
#
_entry.id   77fcf57eb32c13cb3ca882550d635427
#
_cell.length_a   1.000
_cell.length_b   1.000
_cell.length_c   1.000
_cell.angle_alpha   90.00
_cell.angle_beta   90.00
_cell.angle_gamma   90.00
#
_symmetry.space_group_name_H-M   'P 1'
#
loop_
_entity.id
_entity.type
_entity.pdbx_description
1 polymer ?
#
loop_
_entity_poly.entity_id
_entity_poly.type
_entity_poly.pdbx_seq_one_letter_code
_entity_poly.pdbx_strand_id
1 'polypeptide(L)'
;MLGADIDERQWPWCGEIDVTELVGKSPNTAYGYLHGLLSGGFGGRGTTVDMPNGFADDYHTYAVDWLPDSIDWYVDGVLFGSQQKKDKDWVFDHEFYLVMNLAMGGNLGGPIESGLKQADMSFDWIRFSTINGIGEVFKR
;
A
#
# COMPACT_ATOMS: atom_id res chain seq x y z
N MET A 1 -4.91 0.43 -0.21
CA MET A 1 -6.25 0.65 0.41
C MET A 1 -6.60 2.11 0.26
N LEU A 2 -7.88 2.43 0.02
CA LEU A 2 -8.36 3.81 -0.10
C LEU A 2 -9.40 4.09 0.98
N GLY A 3 -9.44 5.34 1.47
CA GLY A 3 -10.44 5.76 2.44
C GLY A 3 -11.86 5.55 1.93
N ALA A 4 -12.73 4.99 2.77
CA ALA A 4 -14.09 4.62 2.38
C ALA A 4 -14.99 5.82 2.12
N ASP A 5 -14.57 7.00 2.53
CA ASP A 5 -15.23 8.29 2.33
C ASP A 5 -14.78 9.05 1.06
N ILE A 6 -14.19 8.36 0.07
CA ILE A 6 -13.64 8.95 -1.14
C ILE A 6 -14.67 9.76 -1.96
N ASP A 7 -15.94 9.40 -1.88
CA ASP A 7 -17.02 10.13 -2.56
C ASP A 7 -17.30 11.49 -1.90
N GLU A 8 -16.98 11.64 -0.62
CA GLU A 8 -17.15 12.86 0.16
C GLU A 8 -15.86 13.67 0.26
N ARG A 9 -14.76 12.98 0.43
CA ARG A 9 -13.39 13.54 0.50
C ARG A 9 -12.54 12.94 -0.60
N GLN A 10 -12.43 13.63 -1.73
CA GLN A 10 -11.64 13.16 -2.86
C GLN A 10 -10.18 12.89 -2.48
N TRP A 11 -9.55 11.98 -3.23
CA TRP A 11 -8.13 11.73 -3.10
C TRP A 11 -7.30 13.02 -3.24
N PRO A 12 -6.27 13.27 -2.42
CA PRO A 12 -5.72 12.38 -1.39
C PRO A 12 -6.29 12.62 0.02
N TRP A 13 -7.35 13.42 0.20
CA TRP A 13 -7.92 13.76 1.52
C TRP A 13 -8.60 12.57 2.22
N CYS A 14 -9.11 11.61 1.45
CA CYS A 14 -9.63 10.36 2.00
C CYS A 14 -8.53 9.43 2.56
N GLY A 15 -7.27 9.68 2.23
CA GLY A 15 -6.15 8.82 2.58
C GLY A 15 -6.00 7.61 1.66
N GLU A 16 -4.75 7.17 1.48
CA GLU A 16 -4.38 5.95 0.77
C GLU A 16 -3.24 5.27 1.52
N ILE A 17 -3.37 3.97 1.73
CA ILE A 17 -2.36 3.11 2.34
C ILE A 17 -1.97 2.04 1.33
N ASP A 18 -0.77 2.14 0.79
CA ASP A 18 -0.23 1.14 -0.12
C ASP A 18 0.49 0.07 0.69
N VAL A 19 -0.15 -1.09 0.79
CA VAL A 19 0.42 -2.27 1.45
C VAL A 19 1.69 -2.69 0.73
N THR A 20 1.64 -2.67 -0.60
CA THR A 20 2.80 -2.83 -1.47
C THR A 20 2.53 -2.23 -2.85
N GLU A 21 3.57 -1.66 -3.43
CA GLU A 21 3.65 -1.36 -4.85
C GLU A 21 4.92 -2.03 -5.40
N LEU A 22 4.78 -2.69 -6.54
CA LEU A 22 5.88 -3.28 -7.30
C LEU A 22 5.92 -2.66 -8.68
N VAL A 23 7.09 -2.30 -9.14
CA VAL A 23 7.25 -1.58 -10.41
C VAL A 23 8.18 -2.36 -11.32
N GLY A 24 7.71 -2.72 -12.52
CA GLY A 24 8.46 -3.56 -13.45
C GLY A 24 9.85 -3.01 -13.82
N LYS A 25 10.04 -1.69 -13.84
CA LYS A 25 11.36 -1.07 -14.08
C LYS A 25 12.31 -1.14 -12.87
N SER A 26 11.82 -1.52 -11.70
CA SER A 26 12.58 -1.67 -10.45
C SER A 26 12.17 -2.99 -9.78
N PRO A 27 12.41 -4.14 -10.42
CA PRO A 27 11.82 -5.42 -10.01
C PRO A 27 12.32 -5.93 -8.66
N ASN A 28 13.39 -5.35 -8.17
CA ASN A 28 14.01 -5.73 -6.90
C ASN A 28 13.53 -4.88 -5.71
N THR A 29 12.71 -3.86 -5.95
CA THR A 29 12.28 -2.92 -4.91
C THR A 29 10.78 -3.01 -4.70
N ALA A 30 10.36 -3.25 -3.46
CA ALA A 30 8.98 -3.08 -3.02
C ALA A 30 8.84 -1.78 -2.23
N TYR A 31 7.70 -1.13 -2.41
CA TYR A 31 7.37 0.14 -1.80
C TYR A 31 6.16 -0.04 -0.88
N GLY A 32 6.23 0.51 0.33
CA GLY A 32 5.07 0.80 1.17
C GLY A 32 4.88 2.30 1.23
N TYR A 33 3.66 2.79 1.04
CA TYR A 33 3.45 4.22 0.92
C TYR A 33 2.17 4.70 1.61
N LEU A 34 2.13 5.97 1.99
CA LEU A 34 0.94 6.67 2.47
C LEU A 34 0.74 7.93 1.64
N HIS A 35 -0.47 8.14 1.15
CA HIS A 35 -0.88 9.39 0.55
C HIS A 35 -2.01 10.00 1.36
N GLY A 36 -1.87 11.30 1.71
CA GLY A 36 -2.89 11.97 2.50
C GLY A 36 -2.44 13.29 3.06
N LEU A 37 -3.18 13.78 4.04
CA LEU A 37 -2.77 14.91 4.84
C LEU A 37 -1.75 14.43 5.87
N LEU A 38 -0.55 14.95 5.77
CA LEU A 38 0.58 14.64 6.65
C LEU A 38 1.15 15.95 7.19
N SER A 39 1.87 15.91 8.30
CA SER A 39 2.44 17.13 8.90
C SER A 39 3.14 18.01 7.86
N GLY A 40 2.60 19.18 7.63
CA GLY A 40 3.13 20.15 6.67
C GLY A 40 2.43 20.19 5.32
N GLY A 41 1.30 19.47 5.14
CA GLY A 41 0.44 19.54 3.96
C GLY A 41 0.22 18.20 3.28
N PHE A 42 -0.33 18.28 2.06
CA PHE A 42 -0.52 17.08 1.25
C PHE A 42 0.80 16.53 0.76
N GLY A 43 0.92 15.24 0.84
CA GLY A 43 2.12 14.56 0.37
C GLY A 43 2.02 13.05 0.50
N GLY A 44 3.10 12.40 0.16
CA GLY A 44 3.29 10.98 0.37
C GLY A 44 4.48 10.73 1.29
N ARG A 45 4.40 9.69 2.08
CA ARG A 45 5.51 9.16 2.86
C ARG A 45 5.60 7.69 2.62
N GLY A 46 6.78 7.22 2.26
CA GLY A 46 6.99 5.84 1.94
C GLY A 46 8.25 5.27 2.56
N THR A 47 8.37 3.99 2.38
CA THR A 47 9.52 3.19 2.71
C THR A 47 9.75 2.19 1.60
N THR A 48 10.96 1.67 1.48
CA THR A 48 11.33 0.68 0.48
C THR A 48 12.11 -0.47 1.09
N VAL A 49 12.02 -1.62 0.45
CA VAL A 49 12.88 -2.74 0.72
C VAL A 49 13.37 -3.33 -0.60
N ASP A 50 14.65 -3.69 -0.63
CA ASP A 50 15.25 -4.36 -1.78
C ASP A 50 15.45 -5.85 -1.49
N MET A 51 15.13 -6.66 -2.50
CA MET A 51 15.36 -8.11 -2.50
C MET A 51 16.33 -8.44 -3.63
N PRO A 52 17.49 -9.06 -3.36
CA PRO A 52 18.52 -9.28 -4.37
C PRO A 52 18.07 -10.07 -5.61
N ASN A 53 17.13 -10.99 -5.42
CA ASN A 53 16.60 -11.85 -6.49
C ASN A 53 15.31 -11.29 -7.13
N GLY A 54 14.84 -10.12 -6.68
CA GLY A 54 13.56 -9.54 -7.11
C GLY A 54 12.35 -10.14 -6.42
N PHE A 55 11.17 -9.61 -6.76
CA PHE A 55 9.88 -9.99 -6.18
C PHE A 55 8.99 -10.76 -7.17
N ALA A 56 9.43 -10.96 -8.42
CA ALA A 56 8.58 -11.52 -9.47
C ALA A 56 8.68 -13.04 -9.62
N ASP A 57 9.71 -13.65 -9.05
CA ASP A 57 10.03 -15.07 -9.29
C ASP A 57 9.36 -16.03 -8.30
N ASP A 58 8.76 -15.49 -7.23
CA ASP A 58 8.08 -16.30 -6.22
C ASP A 58 6.91 -15.54 -5.59
N TYR A 59 6.11 -16.25 -4.78
CA TYR A 59 5.08 -15.64 -3.95
C TYR A 59 5.68 -15.06 -2.68
N HIS A 60 5.34 -13.83 -2.38
CA HIS A 60 5.74 -13.11 -1.17
C HIS A 60 4.52 -12.68 -0.36
N THR A 61 4.66 -12.65 0.94
CA THR A 61 3.63 -12.09 1.83
C THR A 61 3.92 -10.62 2.07
N TYR A 62 3.01 -9.77 1.63
CA TYR A 62 3.02 -8.33 1.93
C TYR A 62 1.98 -8.04 3.00
N ALA A 63 2.38 -7.34 4.05
CA ALA A 63 1.48 -7.05 5.14
C ALA A 63 1.67 -5.65 5.71
N VAL A 64 0.61 -5.14 6.31
CA VAL A 64 0.66 -3.96 7.18
C VAL A 64 0.03 -4.27 8.53
N ASP A 65 0.68 -3.84 9.60
CA ASP A 65 0.04 -3.63 10.88
C ASP A 65 -0.50 -2.21 10.88
N TRP A 66 -1.82 -2.11 10.77
CA TRP A 66 -2.53 -0.85 10.71
C TRP A 66 -3.24 -0.59 12.03
N LEU A 67 -2.69 0.30 12.81
CA LEU A 67 -3.19 0.75 14.10
C LEU A 67 -3.62 2.23 14.02
N PRO A 68 -4.43 2.74 14.95
CA PRO A 68 -4.90 4.13 14.93
C PRO A 68 -3.78 5.17 14.90
N ASP A 69 -2.63 4.83 15.45
CA ASP A 69 -1.49 5.75 15.61
C ASP A 69 -0.24 5.33 14.84
N SER A 70 -0.25 4.19 14.14
CA SER A 70 0.89 3.70 13.38
C SER A 70 0.53 2.79 12.23
N ILE A 71 1.41 2.75 11.24
CA ILE A 71 1.37 1.80 10.14
C ILE A 71 2.77 1.24 9.96
N ASP A 72 2.89 -0.08 10.04
CA ASP A 72 4.14 -0.81 9.91
C ASP A 72 4.05 -1.77 8.72
N TRP A 73 5.05 -1.75 7.83
CA TRP A 73 5.09 -2.59 6.63
C TRP A 73 6.03 -3.77 6.77
N TYR A 74 5.57 -4.91 6.25
CA TYR A 74 6.32 -6.16 6.29
C TYR A 74 6.36 -6.84 4.91
N VAL A 75 7.50 -7.46 4.60
CA VAL A 75 7.63 -8.45 3.54
C VAL A 75 8.13 -9.75 4.17
N ASP A 76 7.43 -10.86 3.92
CA ASP A 76 7.74 -12.19 4.45
C ASP A 76 7.94 -12.21 5.98
N GLY A 77 7.15 -11.39 6.68
CA GLY A 77 7.19 -11.23 8.13
C GLY A 77 8.34 -10.36 8.64
N VAL A 78 9.16 -9.78 7.77
CA VAL A 78 10.24 -8.87 8.15
C VAL A 78 9.77 -7.42 8.03
N LEU A 79 9.84 -6.69 9.13
CA LEU A 79 9.54 -5.25 9.17
C LEU A 79 10.54 -4.48 8.31
N PHE A 80 10.05 -3.67 7.37
CA PHE A 80 10.91 -2.81 6.56
C PHE A 80 10.57 -1.31 6.65
N GLY A 81 9.47 -0.96 7.26
CA GLY A 81 9.11 0.44 7.43
C GLY A 81 8.05 0.67 8.47
N SER A 82 8.04 1.88 9.02
CA SER A 82 7.09 2.33 10.03
C SER A 82 6.77 3.80 9.86
N GLN A 83 5.52 4.14 9.99
CA GLN A 83 5.05 5.53 10.08
C GLN A 83 4.21 5.70 11.33
N GLN A 84 4.50 6.77 12.07
CA GLN A 84 3.80 7.11 13.30
C GLN A 84 2.95 8.35 13.09
N LYS A 85 1.77 8.37 13.70
CA LYS A 85 0.95 9.57 13.83
C LYS A 85 1.71 10.64 14.62
N LYS A 86 1.92 11.78 14.01
CA LYS A 86 2.67 12.88 14.63
C LYS A 86 1.80 14.04 15.06
N ASP A 87 0.61 14.16 14.48
CA ASP A 87 -0.30 15.26 14.71
C ASP A 87 -1.75 14.90 14.32
N LYS A 88 -2.62 15.91 14.37
CA LYS A 88 -4.05 15.80 14.06
C LYS A 88 -4.36 15.59 12.57
N ASP A 89 -3.37 15.77 11.71
CA ASP A 89 -3.56 15.67 10.25
C ASP A 89 -3.46 14.23 9.75
N TRP A 90 -3.37 13.25 10.67
CA TRP A 90 -3.40 11.84 10.37
C TRP A 90 -4.79 11.41 9.87
N VAL A 91 -4.86 10.96 8.62
CA VAL A 91 -6.11 10.57 7.95
C VAL A 91 -6.27 9.06 7.79
N PHE A 92 -5.50 8.27 8.50
CA PHE A 92 -5.45 6.81 8.33
C PHE A 92 -6.11 6.06 9.50
N ASP A 93 -7.06 6.68 10.19
CA ASP A 93 -7.73 6.15 11.39
C ASP A 93 -9.26 6.03 11.23
N HIS A 94 -9.74 5.85 10.01
CA HIS A 94 -11.14 5.61 9.67
C HIS A 94 -11.29 4.37 8.75
N GLU A 95 -12.46 4.11 8.21
CA GLU A 95 -12.70 2.97 7.33
C GLU A 95 -11.96 3.10 6.00
N PHE A 96 -11.35 2.01 5.55
CA PHE A 96 -10.70 1.87 4.26
C PHE A 96 -11.22 0.63 3.52
N TYR A 97 -11.21 0.64 2.21
CA TYR A 97 -11.45 -0.54 1.40
C TYR A 97 -10.20 -1.00 0.66
N LEU A 98 -10.10 -2.31 0.44
CA LEU A 98 -8.97 -2.90 -0.26
C LEU A 98 -9.14 -2.75 -1.77
N VAL A 99 -8.06 -2.35 -2.44
CA VAL A 99 -7.93 -2.31 -3.90
C VAL A 99 -6.73 -3.16 -4.29
N MET A 100 -6.90 -3.95 -5.34
CA MET A 100 -5.82 -4.71 -5.97
C MET A 100 -5.90 -4.47 -7.47
N ASN A 101 -4.79 -4.06 -8.08
CA ASN A 101 -4.75 -3.79 -9.50
C ASN A 101 -3.37 -4.06 -10.10
N LEU A 102 -3.35 -4.44 -11.35
CA LEU A 102 -2.17 -4.49 -12.18
C LEU A 102 -2.25 -3.34 -13.19
N ALA A 103 -1.61 -2.22 -12.85
CA ALA A 103 -1.63 -1.03 -13.69
C ALA A 103 -0.59 -1.10 -14.80
N MET A 104 -0.98 -0.65 -15.98
CA MET A 104 -0.11 -0.60 -17.16
C MET A 104 0.23 0.85 -17.51
N GLY A 105 1.53 1.14 -17.63
CA GLY A 105 1.99 2.49 -17.96
C GLY A 105 1.91 3.46 -16.77
N GLY A 106 1.66 4.74 -17.09
CA GLY A 106 1.55 5.81 -16.10
C GLY A 106 2.88 6.35 -15.59
N ASN A 107 2.81 7.25 -14.60
CA ASN A 107 4.00 7.92 -14.08
C ASN A 107 4.96 6.97 -13.36
N LEU A 108 4.43 6.04 -12.58
CA LEU A 108 5.23 5.10 -11.81
C LEU A 108 5.80 3.99 -12.71
N GLY A 109 4.95 3.34 -13.51
CA GLY A 109 5.36 2.25 -14.40
C GLY A 109 6.21 2.69 -15.60
N GLY A 110 5.99 3.91 -16.09
CA GLY A 110 6.62 4.40 -17.32
C GLY A 110 5.91 3.92 -18.60
N PRO A 111 6.54 4.06 -19.77
CA PRO A 111 5.94 3.64 -21.03
C PRO A 111 5.78 2.12 -21.10
N ILE A 112 4.68 1.68 -21.69
CA ILE A 112 4.44 0.26 -21.97
C ILE A 112 5.29 -0.16 -23.15
N GLU A 113 6.00 -1.27 -23.04
CA GLU A 113 6.76 -1.83 -24.15
C GLU A 113 5.84 -2.23 -25.31
N SER A 114 6.22 -1.88 -26.54
CA SER A 114 5.39 -2.11 -27.73
C SER A 114 5.09 -3.58 -28.04
N GLY A 115 5.88 -4.49 -27.50
CA GLY A 115 5.71 -5.95 -27.64
C GLY A 115 4.86 -6.61 -26.56
N LEU A 116 4.50 -5.90 -25.49
CA LEU A 116 3.76 -6.45 -24.39
C LEU A 116 2.31 -6.73 -24.80
N LYS A 117 1.90 -8.00 -24.71
CA LYS A 117 0.55 -8.46 -25.06
C LYS A 117 -0.28 -8.84 -23.86
N GLN A 118 0.39 -9.22 -22.77
CA GLN A 118 -0.26 -9.74 -21.56
C GLN A 118 0.64 -9.49 -20.37
N ALA A 119 0.03 -9.23 -19.23
CA ALA A 119 0.66 -9.25 -17.92
C ALA A 119 -0.35 -9.85 -16.93
N ASP A 120 0.14 -10.68 -16.03
CA ASP A 120 -0.68 -11.38 -15.05
C ASP A 120 -0.16 -11.09 -13.63
N MET A 121 -1.08 -11.01 -12.69
CA MET A 121 -0.80 -10.91 -11.26
C MET A 121 -1.70 -11.90 -10.54
N SER A 122 -1.14 -12.73 -9.69
CA SER A 122 -1.87 -13.77 -8.96
C SER A 122 -1.80 -13.52 -7.47
N PHE A 123 -2.91 -13.75 -6.79
CA PHE A 123 -3.03 -13.74 -5.34
C PHE A 123 -3.47 -15.11 -4.86
N ASP A 124 -2.72 -15.72 -3.93
CA ASP A 124 -3.10 -16.98 -3.31
C ASP A 124 -4.15 -16.76 -2.22
N TRP A 125 -3.95 -15.73 -1.40
CA TRP A 125 -4.83 -15.43 -0.29
C TRP A 125 -4.74 -13.97 0.16
N ILE A 126 -5.80 -13.54 0.82
CA ILE A 126 -5.86 -12.29 1.55
C ILE A 126 -6.34 -12.62 2.95
N ARG A 127 -5.67 -12.08 3.95
CA ARG A 127 -6.03 -12.26 5.34
C ARG A 127 -6.19 -10.91 6.03
N PHE A 128 -7.28 -10.78 6.76
CA PHE A 128 -7.45 -9.73 7.77
C PHE A 128 -7.33 -10.37 9.16
N SER A 129 -6.65 -9.68 10.07
CA SER A 129 -6.52 -10.09 11.47
C SER A 129 -6.64 -8.86 12.36
N THR A 130 -7.27 -9.05 13.52
CA THR A 130 -7.26 -8.00 14.55
C THR A 130 -5.92 -8.01 15.29
N ILE A 131 -5.47 -6.83 15.70
CA ILE A 131 -4.27 -6.66 16.53
C ILE A 131 -4.73 -6.23 17.91
N ASN A 132 -4.55 -7.08 18.93
CA ASN A 132 -5.00 -6.82 20.30
C ASN A 132 -6.49 -6.43 20.40
N GLY A 133 -7.33 -7.01 19.54
CA GLY A 133 -8.76 -6.69 19.48
C GLY A 133 -9.09 -5.40 18.72
N ILE A 134 -8.10 -4.73 18.14
CA ILE A 134 -8.30 -3.58 17.25
C ILE A 134 -8.49 -4.07 15.81
N GLY A 135 -9.44 -3.52 15.13
CA GLY A 135 -9.76 -3.80 13.72
C GLY A 135 -11.09 -4.51 13.56
N GLU A 136 -11.78 -4.18 12.48
CA GLU A 136 -13.08 -4.74 12.12
C GLU A 136 -13.20 -4.81 10.60
N VAL A 137 -13.95 -5.78 10.09
CA VAL A 137 -14.26 -5.91 8.65
C VAL A 137 -15.75 -5.74 8.46
N PHE A 138 -16.12 -4.75 7.68
CA PHE A 138 -17.49 -4.53 7.25
C PHE A 138 -17.71 -5.18 5.88
N LYS A 139 -18.77 -5.97 5.73
CA LYS A 139 -19.26 -6.44 4.44
C LYS A 139 -20.31 -5.45 3.96
N ARG A 140 -20.06 -4.82 2.84
CA ARG A 140 -21.04 -4.02 2.11
C ARG A 140 -21.80 -4.89 1.12
#